data_d5fe22f2d1b84d9fd267b672903eb647
#
_entry.id   d5fe22f2d1b84d9fd267b672903eb647
#
_cell.length_a   1.000
_cell.length_b   1.000
_cell.length_c   1.000
_cell.angle_alpha   90.00
_cell.angle_beta   90.00
_cell.angle_gamma   90.00
#
_symmetry.space_group_name_H-M   'P 1'
#
loop_
_entity.id
_entity.type
_entity.pdbx_description
1 polymer ?
#
loop_
_entity_poly.entity_id
_entity_poly.type
_entity_poly.pdbx_seq_one_letter_code
_entity_poly.pdbx_strand_id
1 'polypeptide(L)'
;MLIWLAEFLTHYYRAFSVFEYITLRAILAALSALIIALLVGPRMIRWLAQYKVGQVVRDDGPKSHFSKAGTPTMGGAMILVAIAITTLLWSDLKKPYVWIVLIVTLGFGCIGWVDDYRKLILKNSKGLPARWKYFWQSVIGLLAAVFLYLHATTPAETSLLMPFLKNVAIPLGIFYVFFTYLVIVGTSNAVNLTDGLDGLAIMPIVLVGGALGIFAYVTGHIKFASYLAVPYIPGVEEIAVFCGALVGAGLGFLWFNTYPAQVFMGDVGALGLGAALGVIAVLVRQELVLFIMGGVFVVETVSVMLQVASFKLTGKRIFRMAPIHHHFELQGWPEPRIIVRFWIITVVLVLLGLATLKLR
;
A
#
# COMPACT_ATOMS: atom_id res chain seq x y z
N MET A 1 4.46 -16.16 -15.16
CA MET A 1 4.20 -16.75 -16.49
C MET A 1 5.39 -16.58 -17.44
N LEU A 2 5.89 -15.37 -17.65
CA LEU A 2 7.04 -15.12 -18.55
C LEU A 2 8.33 -15.80 -18.07
N ILE A 3 8.49 -16.06 -16.78
CA ILE A 3 9.64 -16.79 -16.25
C ILE A 3 9.69 -18.23 -16.79
N TRP A 4 8.56 -18.94 -16.88
CA TRP A 4 8.50 -20.29 -17.44
C TRP A 4 8.80 -20.30 -18.93
N LEU A 5 8.33 -19.27 -19.64
CA LEU A 5 8.68 -19.10 -21.05
C LEU A 5 10.19 -18.84 -21.22
N ALA A 6 10.77 -18.00 -20.36
CA ALA A 6 12.21 -17.73 -20.37
C ALA A 6 13.02 -18.98 -20.01
N GLU A 7 12.64 -19.75 -18.98
CA GLU A 7 13.25 -21.04 -18.65
C GLU A 7 13.22 -22.00 -19.85
N PHE A 8 12.07 -22.11 -20.52
CA PHE A 8 11.93 -22.94 -21.73
C PHE A 8 12.83 -22.44 -22.87
N LEU A 9 12.85 -21.14 -23.14
CA LEU A 9 13.65 -20.53 -24.20
C LEU A 9 15.16 -20.59 -23.93
N THR A 10 15.57 -20.61 -22.66
CA THR A 10 16.98 -20.75 -22.25
C THR A 10 17.60 -22.07 -22.80
N HIS A 11 16.80 -23.12 -22.98
CA HIS A 11 17.27 -24.36 -23.58
C HIS A 11 17.69 -24.19 -25.06
N TYR A 12 17.11 -23.23 -25.77
CA TYR A 12 17.42 -22.93 -27.15
C TYR A 12 18.46 -21.82 -27.32
N TYR A 13 18.38 -20.79 -26.43
CA TYR A 13 19.26 -19.64 -26.49
C TYR A 13 19.56 -19.09 -25.09
N ARG A 14 20.80 -19.20 -24.66
CA ARG A 14 21.24 -18.89 -23.29
C ARG A 14 20.99 -17.44 -22.85
N ALA A 15 20.84 -16.50 -23.78
CA ALA A 15 20.57 -15.10 -23.43
C ALA A 15 19.25 -14.90 -22.64
N PHE A 16 18.29 -15.83 -22.76
CA PHE A 16 17.03 -15.74 -22.01
C PHE A 16 17.20 -15.96 -20.50
N SER A 17 18.35 -16.50 -20.04
CA SER A 17 18.63 -16.61 -18.60
C SER A 17 18.67 -15.26 -17.87
N VAL A 18 18.81 -14.15 -18.60
CA VAL A 18 18.75 -12.80 -18.01
C VAL A 18 17.41 -12.54 -17.28
N PHE A 19 16.31 -13.18 -17.72
CA PHE A 19 14.99 -13.05 -17.08
C PHE A 19 14.86 -13.83 -15.76
N GLU A 20 15.85 -14.61 -15.37
CA GLU A 20 15.91 -15.26 -14.07
C GLU A 20 16.30 -14.25 -12.96
N TYR A 21 16.98 -13.15 -13.33
CA TYR A 21 17.40 -12.13 -12.36
C TYR A 21 16.19 -11.35 -11.81
N ILE A 22 15.99 -11.41 -10.50
CA ILE A 22 14.89 -10.73 -9.78
C ILE A 22 14.92 -9.22 -10.00
N THR A 23 16.12 -8.63 -9.97
CA THR A 23 16.30 -7.19 -10.19
C THR A 23 15.80 -6.73 -11.55
N LEU A 24 16.11 -7.48 -12.62
CA LEU A 24 15.58 -7.19 -13.95
C LEU A 24 14.06 -7.34 -13.98
N ARG A 25 13.53 -8.42 -13.40
CA ARG A 25 12.08 -8.65 -13.36
C ARG A 25 11.33 -7.59 -12.58
N ALA A 26 11.90 -7.09 -11.47
CA ALA A 26 11.33 -6.00 -10.71
C ALA A 26 11.28 -4.68 -11.52
N ILE A 27 12.35 -4.37 -12.29
CA ILE A 27 12.38 -3.21 -13.18
C ILE A 27 11.35 -3.37 -14.32
N LEU A 28 11.31 -4.54 -14.95
CA LEU A 28 10.36 -4.82 -16.02
C LEU A 28 8.91 -4.81 -15.50
N ALA A 29 8.69 -5.28 -14.29
CA ALA A 29 7.39 -5.17 -13.61
C ALA A 29 6.99 -3.70 -13.39
N ALA A 30 7.91 -2.86 -12.91
CA ALA A 30 7.64 -1.44 -12.74
C ALA A 30 7.29 -0.76 -14.08
N LEU A 31 8.08 -1.00 -15.13
CA LEU A 31 7.84 -0.44 -16.46
C LEU A 31 6.52 -0.95 -17.07
N SER A 32 6.26 -2.25 -16.97
CA SER A 32 5.02 -2.85 -17.49
C SER A 32 3.79 -2.29 -16.79
N ALA A 33 3.82 -2.21 -15.45
CA ALA A 33 2.72 -1.65 -14.66
C ALA A 33 2.48 -0.17 -14.97
N LEU A 34 3.54 0.61 -15.12
CA LEU A 34 3.48 2.02 -15.53
C LEU A 34 2.81 2.16 -16.91
N ILE A 35 3.28 1.38 -17.89
CA ILE A 35 2.72 1.42 -19.26
C ILE A 35 1.24 1.02 -19.24
N ILE A 36 0.88 -0.05 -18.54
CA ILE A 36 -0.53 -0.49 -18.42
C ILE A 36 -1.37 0.63 -17.81
N ALA A 37 -0.91 1.26 -16.73
CA ALA A 37 -1.64 2.34 -16.08
C ALA A 37 -1.82 3.55 -17.01
N LEU A 38 -0.78 3.96 -17.75
CA LEU A 38 -0.85 5.08 -18.70
C LEU A 38 -1.76 4.78 -19.90
N LEU A 39 -1.80 3.53 -20.40
CA LEU A 39 -2.66 3.15 -21.53
C LEU A 39 -4.13 2.96 -21.13
N VAL A 40 -4.36 2.38 -19.96
CA VAL A 40 -5.71 2.10 -19.44
C VAL A 40 -6.35 3.36 -18.87
N GLY A 41 -5.55 4.21 -18.22
CA GLY A 41 -6.00 5.40 -17.48
C GLY A 41 -6.98 6.29 -18.28
N PRO A 42 -6.63 6.79 -19.46
CA PRO A 42 -7.52 7.69 -20.21
C PRO A 42 -8.86 7.04 -20.61
N ARG A 43 -8.86 5.72 -20.89
CA ARG A 43 -10.09 4.99 -21.21
C ARG A 43 -10.95 4.84 -19.97
N MET A 44 -10.36 4.46 -18.86
CA MET A 44 -11.06 4.25 -17.60
C MET A 44 -11.63 5.56 -17.04
N ILE A 45 -10.87 6.66 -17.07
CA ILE A 45 -11.33 7.99 -16.65
C ILE A 45 -12.54 8.42 -17.44
N ARG A 46 -12.52 8.27 -18.79
CA ARG A 46 -13.68 8.58 -19.64
C ARG A 46 -14.87 7.71 -19.30
N TRP A 47 -14.66 6.42 -19.09
CA TRP A 47 -15.72 5.48 -18.71
C TRP A 47 -16.36 5.86 -17.37
N LEU A 48 -15.55 6.12 -16.34
CA LEU A 48 -16.04 6.56 -15.03
C LEU A 48 -16.81 7.90 -15.11
N ALA A 49 -16.34 8.84 -15.92
CA ALA A 49 -17.02 10.13 -16.13
C ALA A 49 -18.37 9.96 -16.82
N GLN A 50 -18.50 9.07 -17.81
CA GLN A 50 -19.76 8.79 -18.51
C GLN A 50 -20.84 8.24 -17.57
N TYR A 51 -20.46 7.39 -16.63
CA TYR A 51 -21.40 6.84 -15.63
C TYR A 51 -21.69 7.80 -14.48
N LYS A 52 -21.19 9.06 -14.55
CA LYS A 52 -21.32 10.06 -13.48
C LYS A 52 -20.87 9.53 -12.11
N VAL A 53 -19.81 8.70 -12.12
CA VAL A 53 -19.17 8.15 -10.92
C VAL A 53 -18.27 9.24 -10.32
N GLY A 54 -18.87 10.40 -10.05
CA GLY A 54 -18.17 11.55 -9.47
C GLY A 54 -18.32 11.59 -7.94
N GLN A 55 -17.29 12.10 -7.29
CA GLN A 55 -17.30 12.24 -5.84
C GLN A 55 -18.44 13.16 -5.40
N VAL A 56 -19.26 12.69 -4.45
CA VAL A 56 -20.20 13.52 -3.72
C VAL A 56 -19.41 14.26 -2.63
N VAL A 57 -19.25 15.56 -2.79
CA VAL A 57 -18.57 16.40 -1.79
C VAL A 57 -19.43 16.43 -0.54
N ARG A 58 -18.83 16.17 0.62
CA ARG A 58 -19.52 16.23 1.91
C ARG A 58 -19.71 17.69 2.30
N ASP A 59 -20.89 18.05 2.83
CA ASP A 59 -21.23 19.40 3.28
C ASP A 59 -20.35 19.85 4.47
N ASP A 60 -19.80 18.87 5.23
CA ASP A 60 -18.96 19.12 6.41
C ASP A 60 -17.47 19.35 6.06
N GLY A 61 -17.08 19.26 4.76
CA GLY A 61 -15.69 19.39 4.29
C GLY A 61 -15.25 20.84 4.06
N PRO A 62 -13.94 21.07 3.76
CA PRO A 62 -13.45 22.37 3.36
C PRO A 62 -14.15 22.87 2.08
N LYS A 63 -14.50 24.17 2.02
CA LYS A 63 -15.21 24.76 0.88
C LYS A 63 -14.43 24.65 -0.44
N SER A 64 -13.11 24.55 -0.37
CA SER A 64 -12.22 24.33 -1.53
C SER A 64 -12.55 23.05 -2.31
N HIS A 65 -13.14 22.05 -1.65
CA HIS A 65 -13.49 20.77 -2.29
C HIS A 65 -14.73 20.84 -3.20
N PHE A 66 -15.54 21.90 -3.12
CA PHE A 66 -16.68 22.07 -4.05
C PHE A 66 -16.25 22.19 -5.51
N SER A 67 -15.05 22.72 -5.78
CA SER A 67 -14.50 22.81 -7.15
C SER A 67 -14.15 21.43 -7.74
N LYS A 68 -14.01 20.39 -6.89
CA LYS A 68 -13.70 19.01 -7.27
C LYS A 68 -14.95 18.15 -7.50
N ALA A 69 -16.15 18.74 -7.32
CA ALA A 69 -17.41 18.02 -7.55
C ALA A 69 -17.47 17.53 -9.00
N GLY A 70 -17.74 16.23 -9.17
CA GLY A 70 -17.81 15.60 -10.50
C GLY A 70 -16.52 14.96 -11.00
N THR A 71 -15.37 15.14 -10.31
CA THR A 71 -14.15 14.39 -10.63
C THR A 71 -14.42 12.89 -10.41
N PRO A 72 -14.12 12.03 -11.41
CA PRO A 72 -14.32 10.58 -11.28
C PRO A 72 -13.52 10.01 -10.10
N THR A 73 -14.09 9.01 -9.41
CA THR A 73 -13.40 8.25 -8.36
C THR A 73 -13.36 6.77 -8.72
N MET A 74 -12.82 5.90 -7.85
CA MET A 74 -12.51 4.47 -8.11
C MET A 74 -11.31 4.25 -9.04
N GLY A 75 -10.45 5.25 -9.24
CA GLY A 75 -9.21 5.12 -10.02
C GLY A 75 -8.26 4.05 -9.48
N GLY A 76 -8.37 3.71 -8.21
CA GLY A 76 -7.63 2.62 -7.59
C GLY A 76 -7.80 1.26 -8.27
N ALA A 77 -8.92 1.01 -8.94
CA ALA A 77 -9.12 -0.22 -9.71
C ALA A 77 -8.07 -0.37 -10.84
N MET A 78 -7.68 0.73 -11.48
CA MET A 78 -6.60 0.74 -12.49
C MET A 78 -5.27 0.28 -11.89
N ILE A 79 -4.95 0.77 -10.69
CA ILE A 79 -3.72 0.41 -10.00
C ILE A 79 -3.70 -1.08 -9.70
N LEU A 80 -4.78 -1.60 -9.11
CA LEU A 80 -4.88 -3.00 -8.73
C LEU A 80 -4.82 -3.95 -9.93
N VAL A 81 -5.48 -3.59 -11.03
CA VAL A 81 -5.44 -4.37 -12.30
C VAL A 81 -4.01 -4.36 -12.87
N ALA A 82 -3.33 -3.20 -12.91
CA ALA A 82 -1.97 -3.11 -13.40
C ALA A 82 -1.01 -3.95 -12.54
N ILE A 83 -1.13 -3.88 -11.20
CA ILE A 83 -0.34 -4.69 -10.27
C ILE A 83 -0.60 -6.18 -10.49
N ALA A 84 -1.88 -6.60 -10.55
CA ALA A 84 -2.24 -8.00 -10.69
C ALA A 84 -1.71 -8.60 -11.99
N ILE A 85 -1.98 -7.96 -13.14
CA ILE A 85 -1.50 -8.44 -14.43
C ILE A 85 0.03 -8.53 -14.44
N THR A 86 0.70 -7.49 -13.99
CA THR A 86 2.17 -7.40 -14.04
C THR A 86 2.82 -8.41 -13.09
N THR A 87 2.28 -8.59 -11.89
CA THR A 87 2.79 -9.59 -10.94
C THR A 87 2.63 -11.01 -11.51
N LEU A 88 1.47 -11.33 -12.10
CA LEU A 88 1.25 -12.63 -12.73
C LEU A 88 2.18 -12.87 -13.93
N LEU A 89 2.57 -11.83 -14.65
CA LEU A 89 3.50 -11.93 -15.77
C LEU A 89 4.94 -12.18 -15.32
N TRP A 90 5.43 -11.40 -14.35
CA TRP A 90 6.86 -11.33 -14.04
C TRP A 90 7.30 -12.09 -12.78
N SER A 91 6.39 -12.41 -11.83
CA SER A 91 6.75 -13.16 -10.61
C SER A 91 6.81 -14.66 -10.85
N ASP A 92 7.61 -15.35 -10.03
CA ASP A 92 7.58 -16.80 -9.92
C ASP A 92 6.34 -17.24 -9.12
N LEU A 93 5.34 -17.72 -9.82
CA LEU A 93 4.05 -18.13 -9.24
C LEU A 93 4.14 -19.44 -8.43
N LYS A 94 5.31 -20.09 -8.39
CA LYS A 94 5.56 -21.24 -7.51
C LYS A 94 5.74 -20.79 -6.05
N LYS A 95 6.06 -19.51 -5.81
CA LYS A 95 6.29 -18.96 -4.48
C LYS A 95 4.98 -18.55 -3.80
N PRO A 96 4.64 -19.11 -2.61
CA PRO A 96 3.36 -18.83 -1.94
C PRO A 96 3.19 -17.36 -1.52
N TYR A 97 4.28 -16.67 -1.18
CA TYR A 97 4.25 -15.27 -0.76
C TYR A 97 3.69 -14.33 -1.82
N VAL A 98 3.90 -14.63 -3.12
CA VAL A 98 3.31 -13.86 -4.23
C VAL A 98 1.79 -13.92 -4.18
N TRP A 99 1.23 -15.11 -3.93
CA TRP A 99 -0.22 -15.30 -3.85
C TRP A 99 -0.83 -14.61 -2.63
N ILE A 100 -0.17 -14.69 -1.48
CA ILE A 100 -0.64 -14.02 -0.26
C ILE A 100 -0.74 -12.52 -0.47
N VAL A 101 0.31 -11.88 -1.01
CA VAL A 101 0.29 -10.44 -1.27
C VAL A 101 -0.80 -10.08 -2.28
N LEU A 102 -0.96 -10.84 -3.37
CA LEU A 102 -2.00 -10.60 -4.36
C LEU A 102 -3.41 -10.76 -3.77
N ILE A 103 -3.67 -11.86 -3.04
CA ILE A 103 -4.99 -12.15 -2.47
C ILE A 103 -5.38 -11.09 -1.43
N VAL A 104 -4.47 -10.70 -0.55
CA VAL A 104 -4.72 -9.65 0.45
C VAL A 104 -4.98 -8.32 -0.25
N THR A 105 -4.13 -7.92 -1.19
CA THR A 105 -4.27 -6.65 -1.92
C THR A 105 -5.60 -6.58 -2.67
N LEU A 106 -5.92 -7.59 -3.47
CA LEU A 106 -7.15 -7.64 -4.25
C LEU A 106 -8.39 -7.82 -3.37
N GLY A 107 -8.29 -8.60 -2.30
CA GLY A 107 -9.39 -8.79 -1.35
C GLY A 107 -9.80 -7.49 -0.65
N PHE A 108 -8.82 -6.73 -0.15
CA PHE A 108 -9.09 -5.41 0.42
C PHE A 108 -9.57 -4.41 -0.64
N GLY A 109 -9.02 -4.49 -1.85
CA GLY A 109 -9.50 -3.73 -3.01
C GLY A 109 -10.97 -4.03 -3.33
N CYS A 110 -11.38 -5.29 -3.28
CA CYS A 110 -12.79 -5.68 -3.48
C CYS A 110 -13.72 -5.10 -2.39
N ILE A 111 -13.27 -5.06 -1.13
CA ILE A 111 -14.04 -4.41 -0.05
C ILE A 111 -14.23 -2.92 -0.38
N GLY A 112 -13.15 -2.24 -0.79
CA GLY A 112 -13.19 -0.85 -1.21
C GLY A 112 -14.09 -0.64 -2.43
N TRP A 113 -14.02 -1.54 -3.41
CA TRP A 113 -14.89 -1.49 -4.58
C TRP A 113 -16.37 -1.58 -4.22
N VAL A 114 -16.76 -2.48 -3.32
CA VAL A 114 -18.14 -2.58 -2.82
C VAL A 114 -18.57 -1.31 -2.10
N ASP A 115 -17.69 -0.70 -1.31
CA ASP A 115 -17.97 0.54 -0.61
C ASP A 115 -18.22 1.71 -1.59
N ASP A 116 -17.29 1.89 -2.53
CA ASP A 116 -17.37 2.94 -3.55
C ASP A 116 -18.58 2.72 -4.49
N TYR A 117 -18.83 1.49 -4.91
CA TYR A 117 -19.99 1.14 -5.73
C TYR A 117 -21.32 1.53 -5.05
N ARG A 118 -21.46 1.25 -3.76
CA ARG A 118 -22.64 1.63 -3.00
C ARG A 118 -22.81 3.13 -2.87
N LYS A 119 -21.74 3.86 -2.65
CA LYS A 119 -21.76 5.33 -2.55
C LYS A 119 -22.16 5.99 -3.86
N LEU A 120 -21.65 5.50 -4.98
CA LEU A 120 -21.69 6.19 -6.26
C LEU A 120 -22.81 5.71 -7.16
N ILE A 121 -22.94 4.40 -7.33
CA ILE A 121 -23.94 3.80 -8.24
C ILE A 121 -25.30 3.69 -7.55
N LEU A 122 -25.33 3.18 -6.31
CA LEU A 122 -26.57 3.07 -5.53
C LEU A 122 -26.95 4.38 -4.83
N LYS A 123 -26.13 5.45 -4.99
CA LYS A 123 -26.33 6.78 -4.36
C LYS A 123 -26.59 6.71 -2.85
N ASN A 124 -26.01 5.71 -2.20
CA ASN A 124 -26.09 5.56 -0.74
C ASN A 124 -24.89 6.24 -0.12
N SER A 125 -25.02 7.48 0.34
CA SER A 125 -23.95 8.30 0.92
C SER A 125 -23.21 7.63 2.11
N LYS A 126 -23.83 6.64 2.77
CA LYS A 126 -23.22 5.90 3.88
C LYS A 126 -22.31 4.75 3.41
N GLY A 127 -22.37 4.37 2.13
CA GLY A 127 -21.56 3.28 1.56
C GLY A 127 -21.81 1.92 2.24
N LEU A 128 -20.72 1.16 2.42
CA LEU A 128 -20.75 -0.09 3.19
C LEU A 128 -20.76 0.26 4.70
N PRO A 129 -21.71 -0.25 5.49
CA PRO A 129 -21.70 -0.01 6.94
C PRO A 129 -20.35 -0.40 7.57
N ALA A 130 -19.81 0.45 8.44
CA ALA A 130 -18.47 0.29 9.02
C ALA A 130 -18.24 -1.09 9.65
N ARG A 131 -19.27 -1.66 10.29
CA ARG A 131 -19.22 -3.03 10.86
C ARG A 131 -18.92 -4.11 9.82
N TRP A 132 -19.52 -4.04 8.62
CA TRP A 132 -19.29 -5.00 7.54
C TRP A 132 -17.94 -4.77 6.84
N LYS A 133 -17.55 -3.51 6.66
CA LYS A 133 -16.22 -3.15 6.13
C LYS A 133 -15.13 -3.74 7.04
N TYR A 134 -15.21 -3.48 8.34
CA TYR A 134 -14.28 -4.00 9.32
C TYR A 134 -14.31 -5.53 9.44
N PHE A 135 -15.51 -6.13 9.39
CA PHE A 135 -15.66 -7.59 9.43
C PHE A 135 -14.90 -8.28 8.29
N TRP A 136 -15.12 -7.86 7.04
CA TRP A 136 -14.44 -8.47 5.89
C TRP A 136 -12.94 -8.20 5.87
N GLN A 137 -12.49 -7.02 6.28
CA GLN A 137 -11.07 -6.73 6.48
C GLN A 137 -10.48 -7.67 7.53
N SER A 138 -11.18 -7.92 8.63
CA SER A 138 -10.76 -8.83 9.68
C SER A 138 -10.68 -10.28 9.21
N VAL A 139 -11.65 -10.74 8.44
CA VAL A 139 -11.64 -12.09 7.87
C VAL A 139 -10.42 -12.29 6.99
N ILE A 140 -10.18 -11.40 6.02
CA ILE A 140 -9.03 -11.53 5.11
C ILE A 140 -7.72 -11.39 5.87
N GLY A 141 -7.59 -10.41 6.76
CA GLY A 141 -6.39 -10.16 7.55
C GLY A 141 -6.04 -11.31 8.49
N LEU A 142 -7.04 -11.91 9.16
CA LEU A 142 -6.84 -13.09 10.03
C LEU A 142 -6.47 -14.33 9.22
N LEU A 143 -7.14 -14.59 8.10
CA LEU A 143 -6.81 -15.72 7.23
C LEU A 143 -5.37 -15.63 6.72
N ALA A 144 -4.93 -14.45 6.30
CA ALA A 144 -3.55 -14.20 5.89
C ALA A 144 -2.58 -14.42 7.06
N ALA A 145 -2.89 -13.90 8.24
CA ALA A 145 -2.05 -14.05 9.44
C ALA A 145 -1.92 -15.51 9.89
N VAL A 146 -3.02 -16.26 9.89
CA VAL A 146 -3.03 -17.70 10.22
C VAL A 146 -2.23 -18.48 9.18
N PHE A 147 -2.44 -18.18 7.89
CA PHE A 147 -1.67 -18.84 6.84
C PHE A 147 -0.16 -18.62 7.03
N LEU A 148 0.27 -17.38 7.25
CA LEU A 148 1.69 -17.06 7.46
C LEU A 148 2.26 -17.73 8.73
N TYR A 149 1.47 -17.81 9.80
CA TYR A 149 1.87 -18.50 11.02
C TYR A 149 2.09 -19.99 10.81
N LEU A 150 1.17 -20.66 10.10
CA LEU A 150 1.23 -22.10 9.83
C LEU A 150 2.32 -22.49 8.82
N HIS A 151 2.70 -21.56 7.92
CA HIS A 151 3.73 -21.79 6.90
C HIS A 151 5.11 -21.27 7.31
N ALA A 152 5.25 -20.70 8.50
CA ALA A 152 6.53 -20.28 9.03
C ALA A 152 7.45 -21.49 9.21
N THR A 153 8.62 -21.46 8.59
CA THR A 153 9.62 -22.54 8.61
C THR A 153 10.72 -22.29 9.62
N THR A 154 10.92 -21.02 10.00
CA THR A 154 11.94 -20.60 10.95
C THR A 154 11.34 -19.74 12.07
N PRO A 155 11.90 -19.78 13.30
CA PRO A 155 11.45 -18.91 14.39
C PRO A 155 11.52 -17.43 14.08
N ALA A 156 12.42 -17.03 13.17
CA ALA A 156 12.56 -15.64 12.74
C ALA A 156 11.31 -15.12 12.02
N GLU A 157 10.58 -16.01 11.33
CA GLU A 157 9.37 -15.65 10.59
C GLU A 157 8.16 -15.32 11.49
N THR A 158 8.22 -15.63 12.77
CA THR A 158 7.17 -15.31 13.76
C THR A 158 7.67 -14.40 14.88
N SER A 159 8.85 -13.77 14.69
CA SER A 159 9.45 -12.87 15.66
C SER A 159 9.33 -11.42 15.22
N LEU A 160 9.13 -10.50 16.15
CA LEU A 160 9.19 -9.07 15.93
C LEU A 160 10.64 -8.59 16.02
N LEU A 161 11.13 -7.98 14.96
CA LEU A 161 12.48 -7.41 14.93
C LEU A 161 12.47 -5.96 15.42
N MET A 162 13.38 -5.66 16.35
CA MET A 162 13.55 -4.28 16.83
C MET A 162 14.49 -3.51 15.91
N PRO A 163 14.04 -2.41 15.26
CA PRO A 163 14.93 -1.55 14.49
C PRO A 163 15.98 -0.92 15.41
N PHE A 164 17.18 -0.67 14.88
CA PHE A 164 18.33 -0.08 15.60
C PHE A 164 18.95 -0.94 16.72
N LEU A 165 18.33 -2.08 17.10
CA LEU A 165 18.86 -2.95 18.14
C LEU A 165 19.32 -4.28 17.54
N LYS A 166 20.65 -4.44 17.46
CA LYS A 166 21.26 -5.66 16.91
C LYS A 166 20.88 -6.88 17.76
N ASN A 167 20.48 -7.95 17.08
CA ASN A 167 20.13 -9.24 17.68
C ASN A 167 18.92 -9.23 18.64
N VAL A 168 18.10 -8.17 18.63
CA VAL A 168 16.87 -8.14 19.41
C VAL A 168 15.72 -8.58 18.53
N ALA A 169 15.30 -9.82 18.69
CA ALA A 169 14.11 -10.40 18.09
C ALA A 169 13.20 -10.94 19.20
N ILE A 170 11.96 -10.49 19.23
CA ILE A 170 10.96 -10.89 20.24
C ILE A 170 10.09 -11.98 19.62
N PRO A 171 10.16 -13.24 20.09
CA PRO A 171 9.30 -14.31 19.59
C PRO A 171 7.87 -14.03 20.02
N LEU A 172 6.96 -13.88 19.06
CA LEU A 172 5.56 -13.56 19.33
C LEU A 172 4.70 -14.78 19.57
N GLY A 173 5.15 -15.98 19.16
CA GLY A 173 4.34 -17.19 19.26
C GLY A 173 2.96 -16.99 18.60
N ILE A 174 1.88 -17.43 19.25
CA ILE A 174 0.50 -17.28 18.74
C ILE A 174 0.06 -15.82 18.63
N PHE A 175 0.64 -14.91 19.43
CA PHE A 175 0.36 -13.49 19.38
C PHE A 175 0.75 -12.87 18.01
N TYR A 176 1.63 -13.53 17.25
CA TYR A 176 1.97 -13.18 15.89
C TYR A 176 0.73 -13.03 15.00
N VAL A 177 -0.25 -13.92 15.12
CA VAL A 177 -1.48 -13.86 14.31
C VAL A 177 -2.25 -12.56 14.57
N PHE A 178 -2.40 -12.19 15.84
CA PHE A 178 -3.09 -10.97 16.21
C PHE A 178 -2.30 -9.72 15.78
N PHE A 179 -0.98 -9.73 15.98
CA PHE A 179 -0.12 -8.62 15.59
C PHE A 179 -0.12 -8.39 14.07
N THR A 180 0.06 -9.47 13.28
CA THR A 180 -0.02 -9.43 11.81
C THR A 180 -1.35 -8.88 11.32
N TYR A 181 -2.45 -9.36 11.90
CA TYR A 181 -3.78 -8.83 11.61
C TYR A 181 -3.87 -7.32 11.85
N LEU A 182 -3.38 -6.84 13.00
CA LEU A 182 -3.37 -5.42 13.32
C LEU A 182 -2.53 -4.61 12.33
N VAL A 183 -1.38 -5.12 11.91
CA VAL A 183 -0.52 -4.46 10.93
C VAL A 183 -1.24 -4.32 9.59
N ILE A 184 -1.82 -5.40 9.06
CA ILE A 184 -2.49 -5.40 7.75
C ILE A 184 -3.72 -4.48 7.77
N VAL A 185 -4.64 -4.66 8.72
CA VAL A 185 -5.89 -3.89 8.80
C VAL A 185 -5.61 -2.45 9.21
N GLY A 186 -4.67 -2.23 10.13
CA GLY A 186 -4.26 -0.91 10.59
C GLY A 186 -3.67 -0.07 9.45
N THR A 187 -2.72 -0.62 8.70
CA THR A 187 -2.09 0.08 7.57
C THR A 187 -3.10 0.36 6.46
N SER A 188 -3.99 -0.60 6.15
CA SER A 188 -5.05 -0.41 5.17
C SER A 188 -5.95 0.79 5.51
N ASN A 189 -6.41 0.89 6.74
CA ASN A 189 -7.26 2.00 7.16
C ASN A 189 -6.48 3.32 7.31
N ALA A 190 -5.20 3.26 7.70
CA ALA A 190 -4.34 4.45 7.80
C ALA A 190 -4.11 5.10 6.43
N VAL A 191 -3.83 4.31 5.41
CA VAL A 191 -3.72 4.79 4.03
C VAL A 191 -5.06 5.37 3.55
N ASN A 192 -6.17 4.71 3.85
CA ASN A 192 -7.50 5.21 3.46
C ASN A 192 -7.84 6.56 4.12
N LEU A 193 -7.43 6.78 5.38
CA LEU A 193 -7.60 8.09 6.05
C LEU A 193 -6.70 9.18 5.45
N THR A 194 -5.57 8.81 4.87
CA THR A 194 -4.62 9.76 4.26
C THR A 194 -5.05 10.19 2.85
N ASP A 195 -5.92 9.41 2.17
CA ASP A 195 -6.37 9.68 0.81
C ASP A 195 -7.45 10.77 0.76
N GLY A 196 -7.11 11.96 1.27
CA GLY A 196 -8.02 13.12 1.34
C GLY A 196 -7.69 14.26 0.39
N LEU A 197 -6.47 14.31 -0.19
CA LEU A 197 -6.02 15.34 -1.12
C LEU A 197 -5.40 14.70 -2.38
N ASP A 198 -5.42 15.46 -3.49
CA ASP A 198 -4.93 15.03 -4.80
C ASP A 198 -3.47 14.57 -4.76
N GLY A 199 -3.21 13.28 -4.97
CA GLY A 199 -1.87 12.71 -4.96
C GLY A 199 -1.22 12.55 -3.58
N LEU A 200 -1.89 12.93 -2.49
CA LEU A 200 -1.32 12.90 -1.14
C LEU A 200 -0.93 11.49 -0.71
N ALA A 201 -1.80 10.50 -0.89
CA ALA A 201 -1.57 9.14 -0.42
C ALA A 201 -0.69 8.31 -1.37
N ILE A 202 -0.85 8.46 -2.68
CA ILE A 202 -0.23 7.56 -3.65
C ILE A 202 1.31 7.68 -3.68
N MET A 203 1.88 8.88 -3.57
CA MET A 203 3.33 9.03 -3.58
C MET A 203 3.99 8.44 -2.33
N PRO A 204 3.51 8.65 -1.09
CA PRO A 204 3.95 7.90 0.07
C PRO A 204 3.85 6.37 -0.09
N ILE A 205 2.77 5.85 -0.70
CA ILE A 205 2.63 4.42 -0.99
C ILE A 205 3.76 3.94 -1.91
N VAL A 206 4.04 4.67 -2.98
CA VAL A 206 5.12 4.36 -3.95
C VAL A 206 6.49 4.35 -3.26
N LEU A 207 6.78 5.35 -2.44
CA LEU A 207 8.05 5.47 -1.72
C LEU A 207 8.25 4.34 -0.70
N VAL A 208 7.24 4.09 0.13
CA VAL A 208 7.28 3.02 1.15
C VAL A 208 7.29 1.65 0.48
N GLY A 209 6.48 1.43 -0.55
CA GLY A 209 6.45 0.18 -1.31
C GLY A 209 7.77 -0.13 -2.00
N GLY A 210 8.42 0.90 -2.59
CA GLY A 210 9.75 0.76 -3.17
C GLY A 210 10.81 0.38 -2.13
N ALA A 211 10.79 1.02 -0.96
CA ALA A 211 11.70 0.69 0.14
C ALA A 211 11.46 -0.74 0.66
N LEU A 212 10.21 -1.15 0.86
CA LEU A 212 9.88 -2.52 1.23
C LEU A 212 10.34 -3.55 0.18
N GLY A 213 10.34 -3.17 -1.11
CA GLY A 213 10.92 -3.98 -2.19
C GLY A 213 12.43 -4.20 -2.01
N ILE A 214 13.17 -3.20 -1.54
CA ILE A 214 14.60 -3.33 -1.19
C ILE A 214 14.74 -4.31 0.00
N PHE A 215 13.93 -4.16 1.05
CA PHE A 215 13.93 -5.10 2.18
C PHE A 215 13.61 -6.52 1.72
N ALA A 216 12.63 -6.71 0.84
CA ALA A 216 12.28 -8.03 0.31
C ALA A 216 13.45 -8.68 -0.43
N TYR A 217 14.12 -7.92 -1.28
CA TYR A 217 15.32 -8.39 -1.99
C TYR A 217 16.45 -8.78 -1.04
N VAL A 218 16.72 -7.94 -0.04
CA VAL A 218 17.77 -8.18 0.95
C VAL A 218 17.46 -9.40 1.84
N THR A 219 16.24 -9.48 2.36
CA THR A 219 15.80 -10.55 3.27
C THR A 219 15.72 -11.91 2.55
N GLY A 220 15.38 -11.91 1.28
CA GLY A 220 15.33 -13.12 0.44
C GLY A 220 16.68 -13.56 -0.14
N HIS A 221 17.76 -12.77 0.02
CA HIS A 221 19.07 -13.11 -0.53
C HIS A 221 20.08 -13.46 0.57
N ILE A 222 20.51 -14.72 0.65
CA ILE A 222 21.34 -15.25 1.75
C ILE A 222 22.60 -14.43 2.06
N LYS A 223 23.33 -13.96 1.03
CA LYS A 223 24.56 -13.16 1.21
C LYS A 223 24.25 -11.78 1.77
N PHE A 224 23.21 -11.11 1.28
CA PHE A 224 22.84 -9.79 1.77
C PHE A 224 22.20 -9.86 3.15
N ALA A 225 21.35 -10.84 3.41
CA ALA A 225 20.77 -11.08 4.72
C ALA A 225 21.86 -11.30 5.78
N SER A 226 22.85 -12.16 5.48
CA SER A 226 24.00 -12.41 6.36
C SER A 226 24.85 -11.15 6.57
N TYR A 227 25.19 -10.42 5.49
CA TYR A 227 26.01 -9.20 5.58
C TYR A 227 25.34 -8.09 6.41
N LEU A 228 24.03 -7.94 6.28
CA LEU A 228 23.24 -6.91 6.96
C LEU A 228 22.69 -7.38 8.31
N ALA A 229 22.98 -8.62 8.70
CA ALA A 229 22.46 -9.26 9.93
C ALA A 229 20.93 -9.21 10.06
N VAL A 230 20.21 -9.34 8.92
CA VAL A 230 18.76 -9.50 8.88
C VAL A 230 18.41 -10.98 8.70
N PRO A 231 17.24 -11.45 9.16
CA PRO A 231 16.82 -12.82 8.96
C PRO A 231 16.72 -13.16 7.47
N TYR A 232 17.22 -14.32 7.10
CA TYR A 232 17.03 -14.86 5.76
C TYR A 232 15.68 -15.59 5.67
N ILE A 233 14.82 -15.18 4.75
CA ILE A 233 13.50 -15.79 4.50
C ILE A 233 13.44 -16.21 3.03
N PRO A 234 13.57 -17.52 2.74
CA PRO A 234 13.61 -18.01 1.37
C PRO A 234 12.30 -17.76 0.62
N GLY A 235 12.37 -17.21 -0.59
CA GLY A 235 11.22 -16.98 -1.44
C GLY A 235 10.58 -15.60 -1.28
N VAL A 236 10.94 -14.83 -0.24
CA VAL A 236 10.41 -13.48 -0.04
C VAL A 236 11.01 -12.48 -1.04
N GLU A 237 12.13 -12.79 -1.65
CA GLU A 237 12.76 -11.99 -2.71
C GLU A 237 11.82 -11.69 -3.88
N GLU A 238 10.90 -12.61 -4.19
CA GLU A 238 9.90 -12.43 -5.26
C GLU A 238 8.95 -11.27 -5.02
N ILE A 239 8.79 -10.85 -3.76
CA ILE A 239 7.98 -9.69 -3.41
C ILE A 239 8.58 -8.40 -3.95
N ALA A 240 9.89 -8.36 -4.24
CA ALA A 240 10.49 -7.21 -4.92
C ALA A 240 9.88 -6.96 -6.32
N VAL A 241 9.45 -8.02 -7.01
CA VAL A 241 8.75 -7.91 -8.31
C VAL A 241 7.36 -7.29 -8.12
N PHE A 242 6.62 -7.72 -7.11
CA PHE A 242 5.35 -7.11 -6.74
C PHE A 242 5.51 -5.63 -6.34
N CYS A 243 6.53 -5.32 -5.55
CA CYS A 243 6.84 -3.93 -5.18
C CYS A 243 7.20 -3.08 -6.41
N GLY A 244 7.93 -3.64 -7.38
CA GLY A 244 8.16 -3.00 -8.66
C GLY A 244 6.86 -2.68 -9.39
N ALA A 245 5.94 -3.66 -9.49
CA ALA A 245 4.62 -3.46 -10.07
C ALA A 245 3.82 -2.38 -9.34
N LEU A 246 3.85 -2.36 -8.00
CA LEU A 246 3.21 -1.34 -7.17
C LEU A 246 3.76 0.06 -7.46
N VAL A 247 5.09 0.20 -7.51
CA VAL A 247 5.76 1.47 -7.84
C VAL A 247 5.35 1.95 -9.22
N GLY A 248 5.42 1.08 -10.23
CA GLY A 248 5.06 1.45 -11.61
C GLY A 248 3.60 1.83 -11.75
N ALA A 249 2.67 1.03 -11.21
CA ALA A 249 1.24 1.31 -11.24
C ALA A 249 0.89 2.59 -10.47
N GLY A 250 1.52 2.79 -9.30
CA GLY A 250 1.34 3.99 -8.47
C GLY A 250 1.81 5.27 -9.18
N LEU A 251 2.98 5.24 -9.83
CA LEU A 251 3.48 6.38 -10.62
C LEU A 251 2.59 6.65 -11.84
N GLY A 252 2.11 5.57 -12.52
CA GLY A 252 1.18 5.72 -13.63
C GLY A 252 -0.18 6.29 -13.21
N PHE A 253 -0.66 5.94 -12.04
CA PHE A 253 -1.86 6.56 -11.47
C PHE A 253 -1.61 8.01 -11.06
N LEU A 254 -0.48 8.30 -10.42
CA LEU A 254 -0.11 9.66 -10.00
C LEU A 254 -0.10 10.64 -11.17
N TRP A 255 0.23 10.18 -12.38
CA TRP A 255 0.16 11.01 -13.60
C TRP A 255 -1.22 11.67 -13.80
N PHE A 256 -2.29 10.99 -13.42
CA PHE A 256 -3.67 11.47 -13.52
C PHE A 256 -4.22 12.03 -12.20
N ASN A 257 -3.60 11.70 -11.07
CA ASN A 257 -4.07 12.07 -9.73
C ASN A 257 -3.31 13.26 -9.12
N THR A 258 -2.26 13.80 -9.80
CA THR A 258 -1.60 15.04 -9.38
C THR A 258 -2.59 16.21 -9.40
N TYR A 259 -2.37 17.16 -8.49
CA TYR A 259 -3.21 18.37 -8.40
C TYR A 259 -3.13 19.24 -9.67
N PRO A 260 -4.28 19.66 -10.28
CA PRO A 260 -5.64 19.23 -9.97
C PRO A 260 -5.95 17.83 -10.54
N ALA A 261 -6.48 16.94 -9.73
CA ALA A 261 -6.67 15.55 -10.10
C ALA A 261 -7.75 15.33 -11.17
N GLN A 262 -7.44 14.48 -12.16
CA GLN A 262 -8.38 14.01 -13.18
C GLN A 262 -9.20 12.81 -12.70
N VAL A 263 -8.72 12.09 -11.67
CA VAL A 263 -9.37 10.93 -11.07
C VAL A 263 -8.90 10.74 -9.64
N PHE A 264 -9.80 10.35 -8.74
CA PHE A 264 -9.50 10.01 -7.36
C PHE A 264 -9.30 8.50 -7.20
N MET A 265 -8.45 8.13 -6.23
CA MET A 265 -8.11 6.73 -5.96
C MET A 265 -9.33 5.94 -5.44
N GLY A 266 -10.05 6.51 -4.49
CA GLY A 266 -11.18 5.89 -3.82
C GLY A 266 -10.78 4.77 -2.84
N ASP A 267 -11.78 4.24 -2.14
CA ASP A 267 -11.58 3.17 -1.17
C ASP A 267 -11.00 1.89 -1.82
N VAL A 268 -11.28 1.67 -3.11
CA VAL A 268 -10.70 0.54 -3.89
C VAL A 268 -9.18 0.53 -3.80
N GLY A 269 -8.55 1.66 -4.15
CA GLY A 269 -7.09 1.76 -4.16
C GLY A 269 -6.52 1.90 -2.77
N ALA A 270 -7.08 2.80 -1.96
CA ALA A 270 -6.56 3.12 -0.65
C ALA A 270 -6.50 1.91 0.28
N LEU A 271 -7.60 1.12 0.36
CA LEU A 271 -7.63 -0.08 1.20
C LEU A 271 -6.72 -1.19 0.66
N GLY A 272 -6.75 -1.43 -0.67
CA GLY A 272 -5.94 -2.47 -1.29
C GLY A 272 -4.43 -2.21 -1.14
N LEU A 273 -3.98 -1.00 -1.47
CA LEU A 273 -2.57 -0.63 -1.38
C LEU A 273 -2.07 -0.52 0.06
N GLY A 274 -2.90 -0.01 0.97
CA GLY A 274 -2.55 0.01 2.39
C GLY A 274 -2.39 -1.40 2.96
N ALA A 275 -3.28 -2.34 2.61
CA ALA A 275 -3.15 -3.74 2.99
C ALA A 275 -1.91 -4.40 2.36
N ALA A 276 -1.58 -4.05 1.10
CA ALA A 276 -0.36 -4.50 0.44
C ALA A 276 0.88 -4.10 1.24
N LEU A 277 1.01 -2.82 1.62
CA LEU A 277 2.14 -2.35 2.44
C LEU A 277 2.22 -3.11 3.77
N GLY A 278 1.08 -3.34 4.44
CA GLY A 278 1.02 -4.06 5.70
C GLY A 278 1.49 -5.51 5.57
N VAL A 279 0.97 -6.26 4.58
CA VAL A 279 1.35 -7.66 4.40
C VAL A 279 2.79 -7.81 3.92
N ILE A 280 3.31 -6.91 3.07
CA ILE A 280 4.71 -6.93 2.65
C ILE A 280 5.63 -6.72 3.86
N ALA A 281 5.34 -5.73 4.71
CA ALA A 281 6.13 -5.47 5.91
C ALA A 281 6.19 -6.68 6.86
N VAL A 282 5.06 -7.38 7.01
CA VAL A 282 5.01 -8.64 7.77
C VAL A 282 5.88 -9.72 7.12
N LEU A 283 5.83 -9.89 5.80
CA LEU A 283 6.64 -10.88 5.09
C LEU A 283 8.13 -10.63 5.24
N VAL A 284 8.56 -9.38 5.17
CA VAL A 284 9.98 -8.99 5.30
C VAL A 284 10.42 -8.72 6.74
N ARG A 285 9.55 -8.96 7.73
CA ARG A 285 9.80 -8.71 9.17
C ARG A 285 10.20 -7.27 9.49
N GLN A 286 9.58 -6.31 8.83
CA GLN A 286 9.87 -4.87 8.99
C GLN A 286 8.63 -4.08 9.44
N GLU A 287 7.83 -4.65 10.32
CA GLU A 287 6.58 -4.05 10.78
C GLU A 287 6.82 -2.71 11.51
N LEU A 288 7.83 -2.67 12.39
CA LEU A 288 8.21 -1.42 13.10
C LEU A 288 8.89 -0.43 12.17
N VAL A 289 9.63 -0.90 11.17
CA VAL A 289 10.22 -0.04 10.14
C VAL A 289 9.10 0.54 9.25
N LEU A 290 8.06 -0.24 8.92
CA LEU A 290 6.88 0.29 8.25
C LEU A 290 6.23 1.41 9.06
N PHE A 291 6.14 1.29 10.39
CA PHE A 291 5.61 2.34 11.26
C PHE A 291 6.42 3.63 11.14
N ILE A 292 7.76 3.54 10.98
CA ILE A 292 8.65 4.69 10.75
C ILE A 292 8.45 5.23 9.33
N MET A 293 8.63 4.40 8.29
CA MET A 293 8.55 4.83 6.89
C MET A 293 7.16 5.37 6.53
N GLY A 294 6.12 4.75 7.07
CA GLY A 294 4.72 5.13 6.94
C GLY A 294 4.26 6.20 7.93
N GLY A 295 5.19 6.94 8.56
CA GLY A 295 4.87 7.90 9.63
C GLY A 295 3.85 8.96 9.24
N VAL A 296 3.74 9.32 7.95
CA VAL A 296 2.65 10.18 7.46
C VAL A 296 1.30 9.51 7.69
N PHE A 297 1.13 8.24 7.31
CA PHE A 297 -0.12 7.50 7.54
C PHE A 297 -0.43 7.35 9.04
N VAL A 298 0.64 7.16 9.83
CA VAL A 298 0.52 7.06 11.30
C VAL A 298 0.02 8.39 11.89
N VAL A 299 0.63 9.51 11.53
CA VAL A 299 0.25 10.85 12.04
C VAL A 299 -1.18 11.21 11.62
N GLU A 300 -1.57 10.92 10.38
CA GLU A 300 -2.95 11.11 9.92
C GLU A 300 -3.93 10.32 10.78
N THR A 301 -3.67 9.04 11.00
CA THR A 301 -4.54 8.16 11.80
C THR A 301 -4.58 8.59 13.27
N VAL A 302 -3.42 8.86 13.86
CA VAL A 302 -3.33 9.30 15.27
C VAL A 302 -4.05 10.63 15.47
N SER A 303 -3.98 11.56 14.51
CA SER A 303 -4.71 12.83 14.57
C SER A 303 -6.23 12.63 14.68
N VAL A 304 -6.78 11.65 13.94
CA VAL A 304 -8.20 11.29 14.02
C VAL A 304 -8.53 10.65 15.37
N MET A 305 -7.68 9.71 15.83
CA MET A 305 -7.89 9.05 17.13
C MET A 305 -7.90 10.07 18.29
N LEU A 306 -6.92 10.97 18.31
CA LEU A 306 -6.82 12.03 19.32
C LEU A 306 -8.01 13.00 19.27
N GLN A 307 -8.42 13.40 18.06
CA GLN A 307 -9.57 14.29 17.88
C GLN A 307 -10.86 13.65 18.41
N VAL A 308 -11.10 12.38 18.05
CA VAL A 308 -12.30 11.65 18.52
C VAL A 308 -12.27 11.43 20.02
N ALA A 309 -11.13 11.03 20.58
CA ALA A 309 -10.95 10.83 22.01
C ALA A 309 -11.21 12.14 22.80
N SER A 310 -10.56 13.24 22.38
CA SER A 310 -10.74 14.54 23.02
C SER A 310 -12.19 15.00 22.96
N PHE A 311 -12.83 14.91 21.79
CA PHE A 311 -14.21 15.35 21.64
C PHE A 311 -15.19 14.53 22.50
N LYS A 312 -14.99 13.20 22.60
CA LYS A 312 -15.82 12.34 23.44
C LYS A 312 -15.60 12.57 24.93
N LEU A 313 -14.36 12.88 25.38
CA LEU A 313 -14.02 13.03 26.78
C LEU A 313 -14.24 14.46 27.29
N THR A 314 -13.98 15.47 26.48
CA THR A 314 -13.95 16.87 26.91
C THR A 314 -14.94 17.79 26.18
N GLY A 315 -15.58 17.31 25.11
CA GLY A 315 -16.41 18.12 24.20
C GLY A 315 -15.62 19.13 23.35
N LYS A 316 -14.28 19.11 23.41
CA LYS A 316 -13.41 20.08 22.71
C LYS A 316 -12.63 19.41 21.60
N ARG A 317 -12.41 20.15 20.50
CA ARG A 317 -11.57 19.74 19.39
C ARG A 317 -10.12 20.15 19.66
N ILE A 318 -9.15 19.24 19.42
CA ILE A 318 -7.70 19.55 19.44
C ILE A 318 -7.30 20.23 18.13
N PHE A 319 -7.68 19.63 17.01
CA PHE A 319 -7.41 20.14 15.67
C PHE A 319 -8.63 20.87 15.11
N ARG A 320 -8.44 21.82 14.19
CA ARG A 320 -9.55 22.47 13.47
C ARG A 320 -10.41 21.44 12.77
N MET A 321 -9.77 20.45 12.15
CA MET A 321 -10.38 19.27 11.53
C MET A 321 -9.36 18.12 11.55
N ALA A 322 -9.81 16.88 11.53
CA ALA A 322 -9.00 15.67 11.37
C ALA A 322 -9.57 14.87 10.19
N PRO A 323 -8.71 14.16 9.41
CA PRO A 323 -7.26 13.99 9.56
C PRO A 323 -6.46 15.30 9.46
N ILE A 324 -5.14 15.26 9.80
CA ILE A 324 -4.34 16.48 10.04
C ILE A 324 -4.12 17.33 8.78
N HIS A 325 -4.16 16.76 7.58
CA HIS A 325 -4.06 17.52 6.33
C HIS A 325 -5.18 18.58 6.24
N HIS A 326 -6.41 18.27 6.64
CA HIS A 326 -7.51 19.23 6.70
C HIS A 326 -7.29 20.35 7.72
N HIS A 327 -6.56 20.08 8.81
CA HIS A 327 -6.18 21.13 9.76
C HIS A 327 -5.33 22.22 9.09
N PHE A 328 -4.36 21.81 8.23
CA PHE A 328 -3.52 22.75 7.50
C PHE A 328 -4.29 23.49 6.41
N GLU A 329 -5.23 22.83 5.70
CA GLU A 329 -6.13 23.50 4.76
C GLU A 329 -6.94 24.62 5.46
N LEU A 330 -7.51 24.32 6.62
CA LEU A 330 -8.27 25.30 7.43
C LEU A 330 -7.39 26.38 8.09
N GLN A 331 -6.07 26.21 8.06
CA GLN A 331 -5.10 27.25 8.38
C GLN A 331 -4.78 28.17 7.18
N GLY A 332 -5.32 27.85 5.99
CA GLY A 332 -5.09 28.62 4.77
C GLY A 332 -3.88 28.18 3.94
N TRP A 333 -3.33 26.99 4.19
CA TRP A 333 -2.27 26.46 3.33
C TRP A 333 -2.87 25.97 2.01
N PRO A 334 -2.29 26.33 0.87
CA PRO A 334 -2.73 25.81 -0.42
C PRO A 334 -2.42 24.30 -0.49
N GLU A 335 -3.34 23.54 -1.08
CA GLU A 335 -3.29 22.07 -1.18
C GLU A 335 -1.95 21.54 -1.72
N PRO A 336 -1.38 22.07 -2.84
CA PRO A 336 -0.09 21.58 -3.36
C PRO A 336 1.06 21.72 -2.35
N ARG A 337 1.02 22.72 -1.47
CA ARG A 337 2.04 22.91 -0.42
C ARG A 337 1.97 21.82 0.63
N ILE A 338 0.75 21.42 1.02
CA ILE A 338 0.55 20.33 1.97
C ILE A 338 1.07 19.03 1.37
N ILE A 339 0.64 18.70 0.15
CA ILE A 339 1.00 17.49 -0.58
C ILE A 339 2.52 17.34 -0.69
N VAL A 340 3.21 18.35 -1.23
CA VAL A 340 4.67 18.28 -1.45
C VAL A 340 5.43 18.15 -0.11
N ARG A 341 4.99 18.85 0.94
CA ARG A 341 5.62 18.73 2.27
C ARG A 341 5.47 17.34 2.85
N PHE A 342 4.31 16.71 2.71
CA PHE A 342 4.08 15.34 3.16
C PHE A 342 4.91 14.32 2.36
N TRP A 343 5.11 14.56 1.06
CA TRP A 343 6.03 13.76 0.25
C TRP A 343 7.47 13.88 0.74
N ILE A 344 7.94 15.10 1.02
CA ILE A 344 9.29 15.33 1.55
C ILE A 344 9.46 14.63 2.90
N ILE A 345 8.49 14.76 3.81
CA ILE A 345 8.50 14.05 5.09
C ILE A 345 8.59 12.53 4.86
N THR A 346 7.80 12.00 3.94
CA THR A 346 7.85 10.56 3.62
C THR A 346 9.23 10.15 3.09
N VAL A 347 9.86 10.93 2.22
CA VAL A 347 11.23 10.65 1.73
C VAL A 347 12.19 10.57 2.91
N VAL A 348 12.16 11.54 3.84
CA VAL A 348 13.03 11.53 5.03
C VAL A 348 12.78 10.28 5.88
N LEU A 349 11.52 9.93 6.14
CA LEU A 349 11.15 8.77 6.94
C LEU A 349 11.55 7.44 6.25
N VAL A 350 11.44 7.36 4.93
CA VAL A 350 11.88 6.20 4.15
C VAL A 350 13.41 6.07 4.22
N LEU A 351 14.16 7.16 4.11
CA LEU A 351 15.61 7.13 4.27
C LEU A 351 16.02 6.68 5.68
N LEU A 352 15.32 7.15 6.73
CA LEU A 352 15.53 6.67 8.11
C LEU A 352 15.21 5.18 8.24
N GLY A 353 14.13 4.70 7.62
CA GLY A 353 13.79 3.27 7.58
C GLY A 353 14.87 2.44 6.87
N LEU A 354 15.34 2.88 5.71
CA LEU A 354 16.42 2.20 4.97
C LEU A 354 17.74 2.21 5.75
N ALA A 355 18.03 3.26 6.52
CA ALA A 355 19.23 3.31 7.37
C ALA A 355 19.24 2.19 8.42
N THR A 356 18.07 1.68 8.85
CA THR A 356 17.99 0.54 9.78
C THR A 356 18.59 -0.75 9.23
N LEU A 357 18.73 -0.89 7.89
CA LEU A 357 19.39 -2.05 7.29
C LEU A 357 20.83 -2.22 7.76
N LYS A 358 21.53 -1.14 8.08
CA LYS A 358 22.95 -1.19 8.49
C LYS A 358 23.20 -0.76 9.94
N LEU A 359 22.26 -0.03 10.54
CA LEU A 359 22.39 0.46 11.92
C LEU A 359 21.96 -0.56 12.98
N ARG A 360 22.11 -1.85 12.65
CA ARG A 360 21.81 -2.97 13.56
C ARG A 360 23.08 -3.51 14.18
#